data_1441896c16b05e0f8aef415dead850d8
#
_entry.id   1441896c16b05e0f8aef415dead850d8
#
_cell.length_a   1.000
_cell.length_b   1.000
_cell.length_c   1.000
_cell.angle_alpha   90.00
_cell.angle_beta   90.00
_cell.angle_gamma   90.00
#
_symmetry.space_group_name_H-M   'P 1'
#
loop_
_entity.id
_entity.type
_entity.pdbx_description
1 polymer ?
#
loop_
_entity_poly.entity_id
_entity_poly.type
_entity_poly.pdbx_seq_one_letter_code
_entity_poly.pdbx_strand_id
1 'polypeptide(L)'
;MRIAVVGMGKIGLPLAVHYARGGHTVVGVDVNPGVVALINEGVEPFPGEAHLAEYLPPLASSGALRATTEYAEAIPGADTVVMVVPLVVDNESRPDFRVMDAATRSMAAHLTPGTLVSYETTLPVGTTRGRYKPLIEEVSGLIEGCDFDVVFSPERVLTGRVFADLARYPKLVGGLSEAGEAHGVSFYEAVLSFDERDDLPRPNGVWPMGGAEAAEMAKLAETTYRDVNIGLANQFARYADAIGINVARVIEACNSQPYSHIHRPGIAVGGHCIPVYPRLYLAGDPDATIVSAARAANADMPAYAVSRASALLGSLKGLRVALLGATYRGGVKETAFSGVFGVVDALREAGAQVSVHDPLYADDELAAFGWDAYHLGEPVDVAIIQADHAAYRNLVPADLPGVRLLVDGRAITSPEAWVGTSRITVGGGSAPAC
;
A
#
# COMPACT_ATOMS: atom_id res chain seq x y z
N MET A 1 -16.19 19.92 16.95
CA MET A 1 -14.74 19.95 17.25
C MET A 1 -14.01 20.66 16.12
N ARG A 2 -12.87 21.26 16.40
CA ARG A 2 -11.90 21.76 15.43
C ARG A 2 -10.78 20.71 15.28
N ILE A 3 -10.59 20.21 14.07
CA ILE A 3 -9.64 19.13 13.78
C ILE A 3 -8.61 19.64 12.78
N ALA A 4 -7.33 19.45 13.07
CA ALA A 4 -6.25 19.67 12.12
C ALA A 4 -5.81 18.31 11.53
N VAL A 5 -5.67 18.23 10.20
CA VAL A 5 -5.15 17.02 9.52
C VAL A 5 -3.87 17.39 8.80
N VAL A 6 -2.74 16.79 9.20
CA VAL A 6 -1.42 17.06 8.64
C VAL A 6 -1.05 15.98 7.64
N GLY A 7 -0.86 16.39 6.37
CA GLY A 7 -0.67 15.51 5.23
C GLY A 7 -1.98 15.25 4.49
N MET A 8 -2.26 16.05 3.46
CA MET A 8 -3.51 16.00 2.68
C MET A 8 -3.37 15.13 1.42
N GLY A 9 -2.67 14.00 1.56
CA GLY A 9 -2.51 13.01 0.50
C GLY A 9 -3.72 12.09 0.31
N LYS A 10 -3.50 10.94 -0.35
CA LYS A 10 -4.53 9.93 -0.70
C LYS A 10 -5.27 9.32 0.50
N ILE A 11 -4.79 9.50 1.72
CA ILE A 11 -5.44 9.06 2.97
C ILE A 11 -5.92 10.27 3.77
N GLY A 12 -5.08 11.28 4.00
CA GLY A 12 -5.43 12.42 4.86
C GLY A 12 -6.58 13.26 4.33
N LEU A 13 -6.66 13.49 3.01
CA LEU A 13 -7.77 14.25 2.42
C LEU A 13 -9.11 13.53 2.59
N PRO A 14 -9.27 12.24 2.27
CA PRO A 14 -10.51 11.51 2.56
C PRO A 14 -10.90 11.51 4.04
N LEU A 15 -9.94 11.39 4.97
CA LEU A 15 -10.19 11.51 6.42
C LEU A 15 -10.71 12.90 6.78
N ALA A 16 -10.05 13.97 6.30
CA ALA A 16 -10.47 15.35 6.51
C ALA A 16 -11.90 15.61 5.99
N VAL A 17 -12.21 15.09 4.80
CA VAL A 17 -13.56 15.15 4.22
C VAL A 17 -14.55 14.37 5.07
N HIS A 18 -14.19 13.17 5.57
CA HIS A 18 -15.05 12.38 6.44
C HIS A 18 -15.41 13.14 7.72
N TYR A 19 -14.43 13.72 8.40
CA TYR A 19 -14.62 14.50 9.61
C TYR A 19 -15.48 15.77 9.35
N ALA A 20 -15.21 16.49 8.26
CA ALA A 20 -15.99 17.69 7.89
C ALA A 20 -17.45 17.34 7.56
N ARG A 21 -17.72 16.21 6.92
CA ARG A 21 -19.09 15.70 6.69
C ARG A 21 -19.80 15.33 7.98
N GLY A 22 -19.05 14.90 8.99
CA GLY A 22 -19.56 14.65 10.35
C GLY A 22 -19.93 15.93 11.12
N GLY A 23 -19.82 17.12 10.51
CA GLY A 23 -20.18 18.40 11.12
C GLY A 23 -19.05 19.03 11.93
N HIS A 24 -17.82 18.60 11.72
CA HIS A 24 -16.63 19.19 12.38
C HIS A 24 -15.98 20.27 11.49
N THR A 25 -15.29 21.23 12.10
CA THR A 25 -14.47 22.20 11.36
C THR A 25 -13.08 21.63 11.17
N VAL A 26 -12.67 21.44 9.90
CA VAL A 26 -11.40 20.79 9.58
C VAL A 26 -10.46 21.73 8.86
N VAL A 27 -9.20 21.77 9.31
CA VAL A 27 -8.11 22.48 8.63
C VAL A 27 -7.03 21.49 8.24
N GLY A 28 -6.88 21.27 6.93
CA GLY A 28 -5.81 20.43 6.37
C GLY A 28 -4.51 21.21 6.26
N VAL A 29 -3.39 20.57 6.56
CA VAL A 29 -2.04 21.10 6.30
C VAL A 29 -1.33 20.23 5.28
N ASP A 30 -0.81 20.84 4.22
CA ASP A 30 0.05 20.16 3.25
C ASP A 30 1.17 21.09 2.80
N VAL A 31 2.35 20.55 2.57
CA VAL A 31 3.53 21.30 2.11
C VAL A 31 3.43 21.71 0.64
N ASN A 32 2.55 21.09 -0.13
CA ASN A 32 2.37 21.37 -1.55
C ASN A 32 1.28 22.43 -1.77
N PRO A 33 1.63 23.68 -2.16
CA PRO A 33 0.66 24.75 -2.36
C PRO A 33 -0.34 24.45 -3.49
N GLY A 34 0.03 23.63 -4.47
CA GLY A 34 -0.88 23.19 -5.54
C GLY A 34 -1.99 22.27 -5.01
N VAL A 35 -1.65 21.33 -4.10
CA VAL A 35 -2.64 20.48 -3.41
C VAL A 35 -3.57 21.34 -2.57
N VAL A 36 -3.03 22.30 -1.81
CA VAL A 36 -3.80 23.24 -0.98
C VAL A 36 -4.78 24.05 -1.84
N ALA A 37 -4.33 24.58 -2.96
CA ALA A 37 -5.18 25.38 -3.87
C ALA A 37 -6.35 24.54 -4.40
N LEU A 38 -6.09 23.36 -4.94
CA LEU A 38 -7.12 22.45 -5.47
C LEU A 38 -8.15 22.07 -4.40
N ILE A 39 -7.72 21.74 -3.18
CA ILE A 39 -8.64 21.41 -2.07
C ILE A 39 -9.55 22.60 -1.76
N ASN A 40 -9.00 23.81 -1.68
CA ASN A 40 -9.78 25.02 -1.39
C ASN A 40 -10.74 25.43 -2.52
N GLU A 41 -10.43 25.03 -3.76
CA GLU A 41 -11.32 25.15 -4.93
C GLU A 41 -12.37 24.03 -4.99
N GLY A 42 -12.29 23.03 -4.10
CA GLY A 42 -13.17 21.87 -4.11
C GLY A 42 -12.83 20.86 -5.20
N VAL A 43 -11.59 20.86 -5.69
CA VAL A 43 -11.11 19.96 -6.75
C VAL A 43 -10.25 18.87 -6.14
N GLU A 44 -10.52 17.62 -6.50
CA GLU A 44 -9.77 16.45 -6.05
C GLU A 44 -8.34 16.45 -6.63
N PRO A 45 -7.27 16.57 -5.82
CA PRO A 45 -5.90 16.58 -6.33
C PRO A 45 -5.37 15.19 -6.74
N PHE A 46 -5.98 14.10 -6.23
CA PHE A 46 -5.55 12.72 -6.47
C PHE A 46 -6.74 11.84 -6.89
N PRO A 47 -7.11 11.80 -8.17
CA PRO A 47 -8.27 11.05 -8.63
C PRO A 47 -8.21 9.55 -8.30
N GLY A 48 -9.39 8.96 -8.02
CA GLY A 48 -9.53 7.53 -7.81
C GLY A 48 -10.06 7.10 -6.45
N GLU A 49 -10.35 8.05 -5.53
CA GLU A 49 -11.07 7.75 -4.30
C GLU A 49 -12.59 7.88 -4.55
N ALA A 50 -13.32 6.81 -4.23
CA ALA A 50 -14.77 6.80 -4.42
C ALA A 50 -15.44 7.93 -3.63
N HIS A 51 -16.35 8.66 -4.27
CA HIS A 51 -17.13 9.77 -3.71
C HIS A 51 -16.36 11.04 -3.30
N LEU A 52 -15.03 11.06 -3.40
CA LEU A 52 -14.25 12.23 -2.96
C LEU A 52 -14.61 13.47 -3.79
N ALA A 53 -14.69 13.34 -5.12
CA ALA A 53 -15.09 14.42 -6.03
C ALA A 53 -16.51 14.94 -5.78
N GLU A 54 -17.38 14.12 -5.20
CA GLU A 54 -18.75 14.52 -4.82
C GLU A 54 -18.77 15.28 -3.49
N TYR A 55 -18.00 14.80 -2.51
CA TYR A 55 -18.07 15.30 -1.13
C TYR A 55 -17.24 16.56 -0.87
N LEU A 56 -16.12 16.73 -1.57
CA LEU A 56 -15.18 17.81 -1.34
C LEU A 56 -15.75 19.20 -1.69
N PRO A 57 -16.41 19.46 -2.85
CA PRO A 57 -16.83 20.81 -3.25
C PRO A 57 -17.74 21.51 -2.24
N PRO A 58 -18.83 20.89 -1.71
CA PRO A 58 -19.69 21.57 -0.75
C PRO A 58 -19.00 21.89 0.58
N LEU A 59 -18.02 21.08 1.01
CA LEU A 59 -17.27 21.30 2.24
C LEU A 59 -16.28 22.47 2.10
N ALA A 60 -15.59 22.56 0.97
CA ALA A 60 -14.72 23.69 0.65
C ALA A 60 -15.53 24.99 0.56
N SER A 61 -16.65 24.99 -0.18
CA SER A 61 -17.51 26.17 -0.37
C SER A 61 -18.12 26.67 0.92
N SER A 62 -18.47 25.80 1.86
CA SER A 62 -19.03 26.17 3.17
C SER A 62 -17.97 26.59 4.18
N GLY A 63 -16.68 26.34 3.90
CA GLY A 63 -15.59 26.53 4.84
C GLY A 63 -15.52 25.48 5.96
N ALA A 64 -16.31 24.40 5.89
CA ALA A 64 -16.23 23.28 6.82
C ALA A 64 -14.89 22.54 6.71
N LEU A 65 -14.33 22.49 5.49
CA LEU A 65 -12.98 22.05 5.22
C LEU A 65 -12.22 23.15 4.48
N ARG A 66 -11.05 23.51 4.96
CA ARG A 66 -10.06 24.34 4.27
C ARG A 66 -8.68 23.73 4.38
N ALA A 67 -7.78 24.07 3.48
CA ALA A 67 -6.39 23.66 3.52
C ALA A 67 -5.44 24.85 3.56
N THR A 68 -4.26 24.69 4.15
CA THR A 68 -3.20 25.70 4.24
C THR A 68 -1.82 25.04 4.20
N THR A 69 -0.79 25.81 3.85
CA THR A 69 0.61 25.41 4.06
C THR A 69 1.12 25.76 5.45
N GLU A 70 0.39 26.60 6.20
CA GLU A 70 0.83 27.24 7.43
C GLU A 70 0.30 26.51 8.67
N TYR A 71 1.19 25.87 9.42
CA TYR A 71 0.85 25.20 10.69
C TYR A 71 0.26 26.18 11.72
N ALA A 72 0.73 27.43 11.72
CA ALA A 72 0.23 28.50 12.59
C ALA A 72 -1.26 28.81 12.42
N GLU A 73 -1.85 28.49 11.27
CA GLU A 73 -3.28 28.67 11.01
C GLU A 73 -4.12 27.46 11.39
N ALA A 74 -3.53 26.27 11.35
CA ALA A 74 -4.25 25.01 11.53
C ALA A 74 -4.23 24.53 12.98
N ILE A 75 -3.07 24.55 13.62
CA ILE A 75 -2.82 23.87 14.89
C ILE A 75 -3.39 24.61 16.11
N PRO A 76 -3.22 25.97 16.27
CA PRO A 76 -3.71 26.64 17.46
C PRO A 76 -5.21 26.46 17.66
N GLY A 77 -5.60 26.00 18.86
CA GLY A 77 -6.99 25.76 19.23
C GLY A 77 -7.66 24.59 18.51
N ALA A 78 -6.90 23.68 17.90
CA ALA A 78 -7.42 22.39 17.46
C ALA A 78 -7.67 21.50 18.68
N ASP A 79 -8.84 20.87 18.74
CA ASP A 79 -9.15 19.85 19.74
C ASP A 79 -8.30 18.58 19.47
N THR A 80 -8.11 18.25 18.18
CA THR A 80 -7.31 17.10 17.75
C THR A 80 -6.46 17.45 16.54
N VAL A 81 -5.22 16.95 16.52
CA VAL A 81 -4.31 16.97 15.38
C VAL A 81 -4.08 15.52 14.91
N VAL A 82 -4.44 15.24 13.67
CA VAL A 82 -4.25 13.92 13.03
C VAL A 82 -3.07 13.98 12.08
N MET A 83 -2.03 13.17 12.36
CA MET A 83 -0.78 13.12 11.61
C MET A 83 -0.81 11.99 10.59
N VAL A 84 -0.89 12.31 9.30
CA VAL A 84 -0.99 11.36 8.16
C VAL A 84 0.17 11.55 7.17
N VAL A 85 1.28 12.09 7.66
CA VAL A 85 2.49 12.30 6.87
C VAL A 85 3.16 10.96 6.58
N PRO A 86 3.59 10.68 5.34
CA PRO A 86 4.14 9.38 4.99
C PRO A 86 5.48 9.11 5.69
N LEU A 87 5.66 7.87 6.17
CA LEU A 87 6.95 7.30 6.55
C LEU A 87 7.38 6.35 5.43
N VAL A 88 8.52 6.64 4.81
CA VAL A 88 9.10 5.81 3.75
C VAL A 88 10.30 5.03 4.27
N VAL A 89 10.80 4.10 3.47
CA VAL A 89 12.08 3.42 3.72
C VAL A 89 13.13 3.95 2.75
N ASP A 90 14.37 4.07 3.23
CA ASP A 90 15.51 4.44 2.41
C ASP A 90 15.96 3.28 1.49
N ASN A 91 17.00 3.50 0.70
CA ASN A 91 17.56 2.50 -0.22
C ASN A 91 18.13 1.26 0.51
N GLU A 92 18.41 1.37 1.82
CA GLU A 92 18.87 0.27 2.67
C GLU A 92 17.72 -0.38 3.44
N SER A 93 16.48 -0.02 3.06
CA SER A 93 15.25 -0.55 3.67
C SER A 93 15.03 -0.15 5.13
N ARG A 94 15.66 0.93 5.59
CA ARG A 94 15.50 1.50 6.93
C ARG A 94 14.43 2.59 6.94
N PRO A 95 13.69 2.78 8.05
CA PRO A 95 12.72 3.86 8.18
C PRO A 95 13.38 5.23 8.03
N ASP A 96 12.85 6.06 7.15
CA ASP A 96 13.29 7.44 6.95
C ASP A 96 12.32 8.41 7.65
N PHE A 97 12.71 8.87 8.82
CA PHE A 97 11.89 9.74 9.66
C PHE A 97 11.95 11.24 9.31
N ARG A 98 12.82 11.66 8.40
CA ARG A 98 13.10 13.09 8.16
C ARG A 98 11.85 13.92 7.90
N VAL A 99 10.95 13.44 7.06
CA VAL A 99 9.73 14.18 6.69
C VAL A 99 8.75 14.21 7.87
N MET A 100 8.54 13.09 8.54
CA MET A 100 7.65 13.01 9.70
C MET A 100 8.17 13.82 10.89
N ASP A 101 9.49 13.80 11.15
CA ASP A 101 10.12 14.63 12.18
C ASP A 101 9.93 16.12 11.90
N ALA A 102 10.13 16.56 10.66
CA ALA A 102 9.92 17.95 10.26
C ALA A 102 8.47 18.38 10.47
N ALA A 103 7.51 17.54 10.04
CA ALA A 103 6.09 17.80 10.26
C ALA A 103 5.72 17.84 11.74
N THR A 104 6.26 16.90 12.54
CA THR A 104 6.04 16.88 14.01
C THR A 104 6.61 18.13 14.69
N ARG A 105 7.82 18.57 14.32
CA ARG A 105 8.40 19.84 14.86
C ARG A 105 7.55 21.05 14.49
N SER A 106 7.11 21.14 13.24
CA SER A 106 6.27 22.25 12.77
C SER A 106 4.92 22.27 13.48
N MET A 107 4.30 21.12 13.70
CA MET A 107 3.06 20.98 14.47
C MET A 107 3.26 21.36 15.93
N ALA A 108 4.28 20.80 16.59
CA ALA A 108 4.56 21.00 18.00
C ALA A 108 4.86 22.46 18.37
N ALA A 109 5.48 23.24 17.46
CA ALA A 109 5.73 24.67 17.66
C ALA A 109 4.45 25.52 17.85
N HIS A 110 3.29 24.99 17.47
CA HIS A 110 2.01 25.67 17.55
C HIS A 110 0.98 24.92 18.42
N LEU A 111 1.40 23.83 19.08
CA LEU A 111 0.51 23.01 19.90
C LEU A 111 0.00 23.80 21.11
N THR A 112 -1.25 23.59 21.46
CA THR A 112 -1.90 24.24 22.61
C THR A 112 -2.30 23.22 23.66
N PRO A 113 -2.34 23.57 24.96
CA PRO A 113 -2.83 22.67 26.00
C PRO A 113 -4.24 22.14 25.72
N GLY A 114 -4.48 20.88 26.06
CA GLY A 114 -5.74 20.17 25.86
C GLY A 114 -5.85 19.46 24.50
N THR A 115 -4.88 19.61 23.61
CA THR A 115 -4.92 18.98 22.27
C THR A 115 -4.60 17.49 22.34
N LEU A 116 -5.37 16.68 21.62
CA LEU A 116 -5.03 15.29 21.28
C LEU A 116 -4.18 15.26 20.00
N VAL A 117 -3.05 14.58 20.03
CA VAL A 117 -2.24 14.29 18.82
C VAL A 117 -2.37 12.82 18.47
N SER A 118 -2.93 12.52 17.29
CA SER A 118 -3.07 11.16 16.79
C SER A 118 -2.16 10.89 15.61
N TYR A 119 -1.24 9.93 15.73
CA TYR A 119 -0.46 9.42 14.62
C TYR A 119 -1.19 8.26 13.95
N GLU A 120 -1.50 8.41 12.66
CA GLU A 120 -2.19 7.36 11.88
C GLU A 120 -1.27 6.65 10.87
N THR A 121 -0.16 7.29 10.49
CA THR A 121 0.86 6.68 9.64
C THR A 121 1.50 5.48 10.34
N THR A 122 1.67 4.38 9.59
CA THR A 122 2.32 3.17 10.14
C THR A 122 3.75 3.44 10.58
N LEU A 123 4.09 3.07 11.81
CA LEU A 123 5.35 3.31 12.48
C LEU A 123 5.98 2.02 12.98
N PRO A 124 7.31 1.95 13.13
CA PRO A 124 7.97 0.92 13.94
C PRO A 124 7.49 0.97 15.39
N VAL A 125 7.45 -0.20 16.05
CA VAL A 125 7.01 -0.30 17.45
C VAL A 125 7.87 0.56 18.38
N GLY A 126 7.21 1.31 19.27
CA GLY A 126 7.84 2.21 20.23
C GLY A 126 8.17 3.60 19.67
N THR A 127 7.90 3.87 18.39
CA THR A 127 8.20 5.17 17.76
C THR A 127 7.39 6.30 18.38
N THR A 128 6.11 6.11 18.65
CA THR A 128 5.25 7.15 19.22
C THR A 128 5.76 7.60 20.59
N ARG A 129 6.12 6.66 21.46
CA ARG A 129 6.64 6.96 22.80
C ARG A 129 8.09 7.41 22.79
N GLY A 130 8.95 6.69 22.05
CA GLY A 130 10.40 6.87 22.13
C GLY A 130 10.94 8.00 21.27
N ARG A 131 10.19 8.41 20.23
CA ARG A 131 10.62 9.43 19.29
C ARG A 131 9.71 10.65 19.29
N TYR A 132 8.40 10.49 19.08
CA TYR A 132 7.52 11.64 18.85
C TYR A 132 7.10 12.34 20.15
N LYS A 133 6.83 11.60 21.23
CA LYS A 133 6.59 12.23 22.53
C LYS A 133 7.72 13.19 22.91
N PRO A 134 8.99 12.77 23.04
CA PRO A 134 10.07 13.68 23.44
C PRO A 134 10.29 14.82 22.44
N LEU A 135 10.06 14.58 21.14
CA LEU A 135 10.17 15.62 20.12
C LEU A 135 9.10 16.71 20.28
N ILE A 136 7.87 16.33 20.58
CA ILE A 136 6.78 17.27 20.83
C ILE A 136 7.06 18.07 22.11
N GLU A 137 7.44 17.40 23.20
CA GLU A 137 7.78 18.03 24.48
C GLU A 137 8.96 19.02 24.35
N GLU A 138 10.01 18.64 23.60
CA GLU A 138 11.19 19.49 23.32
C GLU A 138 10.79 20.80 22.62
N VAL A 139 9.89 20.73 21.63
CA VAL A 139 9.56 21.88 20.78
C VAL A 139 8.45 22.72 21.37
N SER A 140 7.42 22.11 21.94
CA SER A 140 6.26 22.82 22.48
C SER A 140 6.47 23.35 23.91
N GLY A 141 7.36 22.71 24.68
CA GLY A 141 7.51 22.95 26.11
C GLY A 141 6.35 22.40 26.96
N LEU A 142 5.39 21.69 26.34
CA LEU A 142 4.25 21.02 27.00
C LEU A 142 4.65 19.60 27.43
N ILE A 143 3.92 19.05 28.38
CA ILE A 143 4.17 17.70 28.95
C ILE A 143 3.03 16.76 28.56
N GLU A 144 3.35 15.65 27.90
CA GLU A 144 2.38 14.64 27.53
C GLU A 144 1.78 13.95 28.77
N GLY A 145 0.46 13.75 28.76
CA GLY A 145 -0.33 13.24 29.87
C GLY A 145 -0.70 14.30 30.92
N CYS A 146 -0.25 15.55 30.76
CA CYS A 146 -0.60 16.68 31.59
C CYS A 146 -1.23 17.82 30.77
N ASP A 147 -0.51 18.26 29.73
CA ASP A 147 -0.91 19.40 28.90
C ASP A 147 -1.53 18.96 27.57
N PHE A 148 -1.15 17.80 27.05
CA PHE A 148 -1.68 17.22 25.81
C PHE A 148 -1.60 15.69 25.89
N ASP A 149 -2.32 15.03 25.02
CA ASP A 149 -2.30 13.57 24.90
C ASP A 149 -1.78 13.13 23.54
N VAL A 150 -1.10 11.96 23.48
CA VAL A 150 -0.67 11.34 22.25
C VAL A 150 -1.23 9.92 22.15
N VAL A 151 -1.79 9.62 20.98
CA VAL A 151 -2.22 8.25 20.63
C VAL A 151 -1.61 7.83 19.30
N PHE A 152 -1.47 6.53 19.13
CA PHE A 152 -1.26 5.91 17.85
C PHE A 152 -2.53 5.20 17.41
N SER A 153 -3.02 5.50 16.23
CA SER A 153 -4.26 4.93 15.68
C SER A 153 -4.09 4.60 14.21
N PRO A 154 -3.54 3.42 13.88
CA PRO A 154 -3.15 3.09 12.51
C PRO A 154 -4.33 3.12 11.55
N GLU A 155 -4.12 3.71 10.36
CA GLU A 155 -5.10 3.63 9.31
C GLU A 155 -5.05 2.26 8.62
N ARG A 156 -6.24 1.66 8.40
CA ARG A 156 -6.38 0.29 7.88
C ARG A 156 -7.19 0.23 6.57
N VAL A 157 -7.45 1.38 5.98
CA VAL A 157 -8.24 1.52 4.75
C VAL A 157 -7.43 1.25 3.50
N LEU A 158 -8.12 0.96 2.40
CA LEU A 158 -7.55 0.82 1.07
C LEU A 158 -7.90 2.06 0.23
N THR A 159 -6.91 2.70 -0.38
CA THR A 159 -7.12 3.79 -1.35
C THR A 159 -8.12 3.37 -2.43
N GLY A 160 -9.07 4.24 -2.73
CA GLY A 160 -10.20 3.99 -3.61
C GLY A 160 -11.46 3.49 -2.87
N ARG A 161 -11.35 3.19 -1.56
CA ARG A 161 -12.45 2.69 -0.73
C ARG A 161 -12.43 3.25 0.70
N VAL A 162 -11.72 4.34 0.93
CA VAL A 162 -11.48 4.88 2.27
C VAL A 162 -12.79 5.05 3.05
N PHE A 163 -13.79 5.71 2.47
CA PHE A 163 -15.06 5.95 3.16
C PHE A 163 -15.80 4.67 3.55
N ALA A 164 -15.80 3.65 2.69
CA ALA A 164 -16.43 2.37 3.00
C ALA A 164 -15.65 1.59 4.06
N ASP A 165 -14.33 1.61 3.98
CA ASP A 165 -13.47 0.86 4.89
C ASP A 165 -13.43 1.50 6.30
N LEU A 166 -13.59 2.84 6.43
CA LEU A 166 -13.72 3.53 7.71
C LEU A 166 -14.93 3.07 8.53
N ALA A 167 -16.04 2.75 7.87
CA ALA A 167 -17.22 2.20 8.54
C ALA A 167 -17.07 0.70 8.84
N ARG A 168 -16.33 -0.03 7.99
CA ARG A 168 -16.28 -1.49 8.03
C ARG A 168 -15.27 -2.06 9.01
N TYR A 169 -14.13 -1.39 9.24
CA TYR A 169 -13.07 -1.92 10.09
C TYR A 169 -13.04 -1.26 11.47
N PRO A 170 -12.78 -2.03 12.55
CA PRO A 170 -12.56 -1.44 13.86
C PRO A 170 -11.40 -0.44 13.81
N LYS A 171 -11.58 0.72 14.44
CA LYS A 171 -10.50 1.69 14.61
C LYS A 171 -9.70 1.34 15.86
N LEU A 172 -8.41 1.03 15.69
CA LEU A 172 -7.52 0.68 16.79
C LEU A 172 -6.96 1.98 17.40
N VAL A 173 -6.92 2.07 18.72
CA VAL A 173 -6.37 3.23 19.43
C VAL A 173 -5.47 2.75 20.56
N GLY A 174 -4.22 3.21 20.58
CA GLY A 174 -3.29 2.97 21.68
C GLY A 174 -2.72 4.28 22.20
N GLY A 175 -2.93 4.59 23.48
CA GLY A 175 -2.43 5.80 24.13
C GLY A 175 -1.04 5.65 24.73
N LEU A 176 -0.38 6.76 25.02
CA LEU A 176 0.83 6.77 25.83
C LEU A 176 0.52 6.68 27.33
N SER A 177 -0.72 6.99 27.71
CA SER A 177 -1.31 6.85 29.03
C SER A 177 -2.74 6.29 28.90
N GLU A 178 -3.31 5.79 30.00
CA GLU A 178 -4.71 5.35 30.04
C GLU A 178 -5.68 6.51 29.74
N ALA A 179 -5.41 7.69 30.29
CA ALA A 179 -6.21 8.88 30.01
C ALA A 179 -6.12 9.31 28.55
N GLY A 180 -4.93 9.30 27.97
CA GLY A 180 -4.71 9.62 26.56
C GLY A 180 -5.39 8.60 25.63
N GLU A 181 -5.37 7.30 25.98
CA GLU A 181 -6.12 6.27 25.22
C GLU A 181 -7.62 6.55 25.27
N ALA A 182 -8.17 6.85 26.46
CA ALA A 182 -9.58 7.19 26.61
C ALA A 182 -9.99 8.44 25.83
N HIS A 183 -9.10 9.47 25.79
CA HIS A 183 -9.29 10.66 24.97
C HIS A 183 -9.34 10.31 23.48
N GLY A 184 -8.39 9.49 23.00
CA GLY A 184 -8.38 9.01 21.62
C GLY A 184 -9.61 8.19 21.25
N VAL A 185 -10.05 7.28 22.14
CA VAL A 185 -11.29 6.52 21.96
C VAL A 185 -12.48 7.43 21.81
N SER A 186 -12.64 8.42 22.70
CA SER A 186 -13.74 9.41 22.67
C SER A 186 -13.73 10.23 21.38
N PHE A 187 -12.54 10.61 20.90
CA PHE A 187 -12.40 11.30 19.63
C PHE A 187 -12.93 10.45 18.46
N TYR A 188 -12.44 9.21 18.31
CA TYR A 188 -12.82 8.39 17.18
C TYR A 188 -14.28 7.91 17.24
N GLU A 189 -14.85 7.69 18.43
CA GLU A 189 -16.29 7.44 18.59
C GLU A 189 -17.16 8.62 18.15
N ALA A 190 -16.65 9.86 18.32
CA ALA A 190 -17.37 11.06 17.91
C ALA A 190 -17.29 11.33 16.40
N VAL A 191 -16.22 10.89 15.71
CA VAL A 191 -15.98 11.23 14.30
C VAL A 191 -16.23 10.08 13.33
N LEU A 192 -16.35 8.84 13.81
CA LEU A 192 -16.59 7.64 12.98
C LEU A 192 -17.92 6.99 13.32
N SER A 193 -18.51 6.37 12.30
CA SER A 193 -19.68 5.49 12.44
C SER A 193 -19.33 4.13 11.89
N PHE A 194 -19.79 3.06 12.53
CA PHE A 194 -19.37 1.71 12.23
C PHE A 194 -20.54 0.84 11.80
N ASP A 195 -20.32 0.01 10.79
CA ASP A 195 -21.26 -1.02 10.34
C ASP A 195 -21.37 -2.12 11.42
N GLU A 196 -22.56 -2.70 11.58
CA GLU A 196 -22.73 -3.93 12.36
C GLU A 196 -22.01 -5.09 11.67
N ARG A 197 -21.27 -5.89 12.48
CA ARG A 197 -20.48 -7.03 11.98
C ARG A 197 -20.48 -8.19 12.95
N ASP A 198 -21.13 -9.29 12.56
CA ASP A 198 -21.24 -10.52 13.36
C ASP A 198 -20.00 -11.43 13.25
N ASP A 199 -19.10 -11.17 12.28
CA ASP A 199 -17.90 -11.95 12.04
C ASP A 199 -16.70 -11.51 12.89
N LEU A 200 -16.85 -10.47 13.72
CA LEU A 200 -15.81 -9.98 14.61
C LEU A 200 -15.92 -10.61 16.02
N PRO A 201 -14.78 -10.76 16.74
CA PRO A 201 -14.78 -11.34 18.10
C PRO A 201 -15.42 -10.43 19.15
N ARG A 202 -15.64 -9.16 18.84
CA ARG A 202 -16.33 -8.14 19.65
C ARG A 202 -17.01 -7.12 18.72
N PRO A 203 -17.97 -6.30 19.22
CA PRO A 203 -18.67 -5.32 18.38
C PRO A 203 -17.71 -4.44 17.58
N ASN A 204 -18.08 -4.14 16.34
CA ASN A 204 -17.36 -3.18 15.52
C ASN A 204 -17.42 -1.79 16.17
N GLY A 205 -16.32 -1.04 16.11
CA GLY A 205 -16.22 0.24 16.80
C GLY A 205 -14.76 0.65 17.03
N VAL A 206 -14.56 1.52 18.00
CA VAL A 206 -13.20 1.89 18.44
C VAL A 206 -12.69 0.85 19.42
N TRP A 207 -11.51 0.32 19.15
CA TRP A 207 -10.89 -0.73 19.98
C TRP A 207 -9.64 -0.19 20.68
N PRO A 208 -9.72 0.04 22.01
CA PRO A 208 -8.54 0.35 22.80
C PRO A 208 -7.56 -0.83 22.81
N MET A 209 -6.28 -0.52 22.67
CA MET A 209 -5.20 -1.49 22.53
C MET A 209 -4.35 -1.66 23.79
N GLY A 210 -4.56 -0.82 24.81
CA GLY A 210 -3.79 -0.83 26.05
C GLY A 210 -2.41 -0.18 25.94
N GLY A 211 -2.13 0.54 24.83
CA GLY A 211 -0.91 1.29 24.62
C GLY A 211 -0.55 1.48 23.16
N ALA A 212 0.21 2.53 22.87
CA ALA A 212 0.63 2.88 21.51
C ALA A 212 1.44 1.76 20.84
N GLU A 213 2.32 1.11 21.59
CA GLU A 213 3.16 0.00 21.10
C GLU A 213 2.32 -1.20 20.63
N ALA A 214 1.22 -1.48 21.32
CA ALA A 214 0.32 -2.56 20.92
C ALA A 214 -0.42 -2.24 19.62
N ALA A 215 -0.83 -0.98 19.44
CA ALA A 215 -1.48 -0.53 18.22
C ALA A 215 -0.49 -0.47 17.03
N GLU A 216 0.76 0.00 17.24
CA GLU A 216 1.85 -0.04 16.27
C GLU A 216 2.15 -1.49 15.84
N MET A 217 2.29 -2.40 16.82
CA MET A 217 2.53 -3.81 16.55
C MET A 217 1.38 -4.47 15.80
N ALA A 218 0.13 -4.17 16.13
CA ALA A 218 -1.04 -4.73 15.46
C ALA A 218 -1.03 -4.42 13.96
N LYS A 219 -0.68 -3.17 13.58
CA LYS A 219 -0.57 -2.77 12.18
C LYS A 219 0.56 -3.48 11.46
N LEU A 220 1.72 -3.60 12.08
CA LEU A 220 2.85 -4.30 11.49
C LEU A 220 2.60 -5.81 11.40
N ALA A 221 1.99 -6.42 12.42
CA ALA A 221 1.66 -7.85 12.42
C ALA A 221 0.68 -8.22 11.30
N GLU A 222 -0.40 -7.42 11.12
CA GLU A 222 -1.40 -7.63 10.06
C GLU A 222 -0.76 -7.64 8.65
N THR A 223 0.12 -6.69 8.38
CA THR A 223 0.76 -6.56 7.07
C THR A 223 1.90 -7.56 6.89
N THR A 224 2.66 -7.85 7.95
CA THR A 224 3.71 -8.87 7.95
C THR A 224 3.12 -10.26 7.77
N TYR A 225 2.00 -10.58 8.44
CA TYR A 225 1.27 -11.84 8.21
C TYR A 225 0.95 -12.03 6.71
N ARG A 226 0.44 -10.97 6.05
CA ARG A 226 0.11 -11.04 4.62
C ARG A 226 1.35 -11.27 3.76
N ASP A 227 2.44 -10.59 4.02
CA ASP A 227 3.70 -10.76 3.30
C ASP A 227 4.30 -12.16 3.49
N VAL A 228 4.32 -12.67 4.71
CA VAL A 228 4.78 -14.03 5.04
C VAL A 228 3.92 -15.08 4.35
N ASN A 229 2.60 -14.91 4.36
CA ASN A 229 1.68 -15.84 3.72
C ASN A 229 1.83 -15.84 2.19
N ILE A 230 2.10 -14.67 1.57
CA ILE A 230 2.42 -14.60 0.14
C ILE A 230 3.78 -15.27 -0.13
N GLY A 231 4.80 -15.05 0.69
CA GLY A 231 6.10 -15.71 0.57
C GLY A 231 6.00 -17.22 0.65
N LEU A 232 5.18 -17.74 1.56
CA LEU A 232 4.87 -19.17 1.67
C LEU A 232 4.16 -19.70 0.42
N ALA A 233 3.16 -18.98 -0.10
CA ALA A 233 2.47 -19.34 -1.33
C ALA A 233 3.43 -19.37 -2.53
N ASN A 234 4.34 -18.40 -2.63
CA ASN A 234 5.38 -18.36 -3.65
C ASN A 234 6.36 -19.53 -3.51
N GLN A 235 6.74 -19.92 -2.29
CA GLN A 235 7.57 -21.09 -2.04
C GLN A 235 6.87 -22.39 -2.52
N PHE A 236 5.56 -22.54 -2.24
CA PHE A 236 4.77 -23.67 -2.71
C PHE A 236 4.67 -23.68 -4.25
N ALA A 237 4.51 -22.51 -4.87
CA ALA A 237 4.46 -22.39 -6.32
C ALA A 237 5.75 -22.87 -6.99
N ARG A 238 6.91 -22.48 -6.47
CA ARG A 238 8.22 -22.93 -6.97
C ARG A 238 8.39 -24.45 -6.87
N TYR A 239 7.96 -25.02 -5.74
CA TYR A 239 8.01 -26.49 -5.59
C TYR A 239 7.01 -27.20 -6.52
N ALA A 240 5.79 -26.68 -6.63
CA ALA A 240 4.78 -27.22 -7.55
C ALA A 240 5.24 -27.20 -9.01
N ASP A 241 5.88 -26.12 -9.44
CA ASP A 241 6.48 -26.01 -10.77
C ASP A 241 7.57 -27.05 -11.00
N ALA A 242 8.41 -27.34 -9.98
CA ALA A 242 9.49 -28.32 -10.08
C ALA A 242 8.98 -29.76 -10.21
N ILE A 243 7.83 -30.08 -9.64
CA ILE A 243 7.25 -31.44 -9.66
C ILE A 243 6.05 -31.57 -10.60
N GLY A 244 5.74 -30.53 -11.40
CA GLY A 244 4.72 -30.56 -12.43
C GLY A 244 3.27 -30.55 -11.97
N ILE A 245 2.97 -29.99 -10.77
CA ILE A 245 1.60 -29.87 -10.24
C ILE A 245 1.10 -28.43 -10.22
N ASN A 246 -0.22 -28.27 -10.29
CA ASN A 246 -0.86 -26.96 -10.23
C ASN A 246 -1.09 -26.54 -8.77
N VAL A 247 -0.34 -25.54 -8.29
CA VAL A 247 -0.44 -25.04 -6.91
C VAL A 247 -1.79 -24.40 -6.58
N ALA A 248 -2.49 -23.83 -7.56
CA ALA A 248 -3.79 -23.19 -7.31
C ALA A 248 -4.82 -24.21 -6.80
N ARG A 249 -4.84 -25.43 -7.39
CA ARG A 249 -5.69 -26.53 -6.92
C ARG A 249 -5.30 -27.01 -5.52
N VAL A 250 -4.00 -27.02 -5.22
CA VAL A 250 -3.51 -27.39 -3.88
C VAL A 250 -3.94 -26.37 -2.85
N ILE A 251 -3.77 -25.07 -3.15
CA ILE A 251 -4.19 -23.97 -2.27
C ILE A 251 -5.71 -23.98 -2.04
N GLU A 252 -6.50 -24.17 -3.10
CA GLU A 252 -7.95 -24.30 -3.01
C GLU A 252 -8.35 -25.44 -2.06
N ALA A 253 -7.75 -26.61 -2.24
CA ALA A 253 -7.98 -27.77 -1.38
C ALA A 253 -7.58 -27.48 0.08
N CYS A 254 -6.42 -26.86 0.32
CA CYS A 254 -5.98 -26.47 1.67
C CYS A 254 -6.95 -25.49 2.32
N ASN A 255 -7.42 -24.49 1.57
CA ASN A 255 -8.32 -23.45 2.07
C ASN A 255 -9.77 -23.90 2.22
N SER A 256 -10.13 -25.13 1.85
CA SER A 256 -11.46 -25.71 2.07
C SER A 256 -11.75 -26.07 3.53
N GLN A 257 -10.74 -26.01 4.41
CA GLN A 257 -10.86 -26.22 5.85
C GLN A 257 -10.53 -24.93 6.62
N PRO A 258 -11.06 -24.72 7.86
CA PRO A 258 -11.08 -23.42 8.52
C PRO A 258 -9.72 -22.93 9.05
N TYR A 259 -8.70 -23.78 9.08
CA TYR A 259 -7.39 -23.42 9.68
C TYR A 259 -6.34 -22.96 8.66
N SER A 260 -6.65 -23.02 7.34
CA SER A 260 -5.74 -22.59 6.27
C SER A 260 -6.32 -21.39 5.53
N HIS A 261 -5.50 -20.35 5.35
CA HIS A 261 -5.80 -19.16 4.58
C HIS A 261 -4.59 -18.79 3.72
N ILE A 262 -4.15 -19.72 2.86
CA ILE A 262 -2.99 -19.55 2.01
C ILE A 262 -3.31 -18.56 0.89
N HIS A 263 -2.49 -17.54 0.73
CA HIS A 263 -2.59 -16.56 -0.35
C HIS A 263 -2.26 -17.16 -1.72
N ARG A 264 -2.50 -16.38 -2.77
CA ARG A 264 -2.13 -16.75 -4.13
C ARG A 264 -0.68 -16.36 -4.41
N PRO A 265 0.11 -17.22 -5.06
CA PRO A 265 1.43 -16.85 -5.53
C PRO A 265 1.32 -15.87 -6.71
N GLY A 266 2.43 -15.20 -7.02
CA GLY A 266 2.50 -14.29 -8.15
C GLY A 266 3.92 -13.87 -8.46
N ILE A 267 4.08 -13.14 -9.57
CA ILE A 267 5.38 -12.71 -10.07
C ILE A 267 6.08 -11.68 -9.18
N ALA A 268 5.32 -10.93 -8.38
CA ALA A 268 5.87 -9.92 -7.48
C ALA A 268 4.84 -9.48 -6.44
N VAL A 269 5.34 -8.84 -5.37
CA VAL A 269 4.56 -8.15 -4.35
C VAL A 269 4.93 -6.67 -4.39
N GLY A 270 3.98 -5.82 -4.77
CA GLY A 270 4.17 -4.37 -4.89
C GLY A 270 3.24 -3.56 -4.00
N GLY A 271 3.32 -2.23 -4.15
CA GLY A 271 2.55 -1.25 -3.38
C GLY A 271 3.25 -0.76 -2.12
N HIS A 272 2.66 0.23 -1.46
CA HIS A 272 3.28 0.92 -0.32
C HIS A 272 3.28 0.12 0.99
N CYS A 273 2.32 -0.80 1.18
CA CYS A 273 2.12 -1.46 2.47
C CYS A 273 2.92 -2.76 2.60
N ILE A 274 2.64 -3.75 1.73
CA ILE A 274 3.17 -5.11 1.91
C ILE A 274 4.68 -5.19 1.71
N PRO A 275 5.33 -4.53 0.72
CA PRO A 275 6.78 -4.53 0.62
C PRO A 275 7.50 -3.71 1.70
N VAL A 276 6.82 -2.73 2.32
CA VAL A 276 7.43 -1.73 3.22
C VAL A 276 7.28 -2.09 4.69
N TYR A 277 6.06 -2.40 5.16
CA TYR A 277 5.82 -2.54 6.60
C TYR A 277 6.53 -3.71 7.26
N PRO A 278 6.75 -4.87 6.61
CA PRO A 278 7.65 -5.89 7.17
C PRO A 278 9.09 -5.40 7.39
N ARG A 279 9.56 -4.40 6.62
CA ARG A 279 10.87 -3.78 6.84
C ARG A 279 10.86 -2.86 8.07
N LEU A 280 9.72 -2.18 8.32
CA LEU A 280 9.53 -1.43 9.57
C LEU A 280 9.48 -2.36 10.78
N TYR A 281 8.91 -3.57 10.64
CA TYR A 281 8.96 -4.61 11.66
C TYR A 281 10.41 -5.05 11.92
N LEU A 282 11.14 -5.40 10.85
CA LEU A 282 12.55 -5.83 10.94
C LEU A 282 13.50 -4.76 11.50
N ALA A 283 13.15 -3.48 11.37
CA ALA A 283 13.91 -2.40 12.00
C ALA A 283 13.88 -2.46 13.54
N GLY A 284 12.78 -2.99 14.11
CA GLY A 284 12.63 -3.21 15.54
C GLY A 284 13.03 -4.61 16.01
N ASP A 285 12.97 -5.60 15.10
CA ASP A 285 13.30 -7.02 15.37
C ASP A 285 14.18 -7.58 14.24
N PRO A 286 15.49 -7.21 14.22
CA PRO A 286 16.41 -7.60 13.14
C PRO A 286 16.66 -9.12 13.09
N ASP A 287 16.37 -9.85 14.16
CA ASP A 287 16.56 -11.29 14.26
C ASP A 287 15.33 -12.11 13.83
N ALA A 288 14.28 -11.45 13.32
CA ALA A 288 13.06 -12.10 12.84
C ALA A 288 13.28 -12.92 11.56
N THR A 289 13.68 -14.17 11.71
CA THR A 289 14.06 -15.09 10.62
C THR A 289 12.92 -15.37 9.65
N ILE A 290 11.69 -15.57 10.14
CA ILE A 290 10.52 -15.87 9.29
C ILE A 290 10.20 -14.70 8.37
N VAL A 291 10.20 -13.48 8.90
CA VAL A 291 9.91 -12.26 8.12
C VAL A 291 10.99 -12.02 7.08
N SER A 292 12.26 -12.15 7.46
CA SER A 292 13.40 -12.01 6.55
C SER A 292 13.36 -13.04 5.42
N ALA A 293 13.08 -14.31 5.72
CA ALA A 293 12.98 -15.37 4.72
C ALA A 293 11.80 -15.13 3.75
N ALA A 294 10.66 -14.68 4.25
CA ALA A 294 9.50 -14.36 3.43
C ALA A 294 9.78 -13.17 2.48
N ARG A 295 10.44 -12.12 3.00
CA ARG A 295 10.87 -10.97 2.17
C ARG A 295 11.83 -11.39 1.05
N ALA A 296 12.80 -12.26 1.35
CA ALA A 296 13.71 -12.82 0.35
C ALA A 296 12.93 -13.65 -0.69
N ALA A 297 12.05 -14.55 -0.25
CA ALA A 297 11.23 -15.37 -1.14
C ALA A 297 10.35 -14.53 -2.09
N ASN A 298 9.76 -13.43 -1.60
CA ASN A 298 8.97 -12.52 -2.41
C ASN A 298 9.84 -11.68 -3.37
N ALA A 299 11.02 -11.26 -2.95
CA ALA A 299 11.94 -10.46 -3.77
C ALA A 299 12.51 -11.27 -4.95
N ASP A 300 12.68 -12.58 -4.80
CA ASP A 300 13.21 -13.49 -5.82
C ASP A 300 12.19 -13.81 -6.96
N MET A 301 10.91 -13.52 -6.78
CA MET A 301 9.88 -13.98 -7.72
C MET A 301 9.99 -13.38 -9.13
N PRO A 302 10.37 -12.10 -9.33
CA PRO A 302 10.64 -11.56 -10.65
C PRO A 302 11.71 -12.35 -11.41
N ALA A 303 12.86 -12.58 -10.79
CA ALA A 303 13.95 -13.36 -11.37
C ALA A 303 13.56 -14.82 -11.62
N TYR A 304 12.79 -15.43 -10.71
CA TYR A 304 12.24 -16.76 -10.87
C TYR A 304 11.35 -16.88 -12.12
N ALA A 305 10.42 -15.94 -12.33
CA ALA A 305 9.55 -15.96 -13.51
C ALA A 305 10.35 -15.85 -14.82
N VAL A 306 11.36 -14.97 -14.86
CA VAL A 306 12.27 -14.84 -16.01
C VAL A 306 13.09 -16.10 -16.23
N SER A 307 13.58 -16.75 -15.18
CA SER A 307 14.32 -18.02 -15.28
C SER A 307 13.47 -19.15 -15.86
N ARG A 308 12.16 -19.19 -15.53
CA ARG A 308 11.20 -20.15 -16.11
C ARG A 308 11.04 -19.92 -17.62
N ALA A 309 10.93 -18.67 -18.06
CA ALA A 309 10.88 -18.35 -19.48
C ALA A 309 12.17 -18.76 -20.20
N SER A 310 13.32 -18.47 -19.59
CA SER A 310 14.62 -18.86 -20.14
C SER A 310 14.78 -20.38 -20.25
N ALA A 311 14.34 -21.13 -19.25
CA ALA A 311 14.42 -22.60 -19.27
C ALA A 311 13.58 -23.23 -20.41
N LEU A 312 12.38 -22.66 -20.66
CA LEU A 312 11.51 -23.17 -21.74
C LEU A 312 12.00 -22.83 -23.14
N LEU A 313 12.64 -21.69 -23.34
CA LEU A 313 13.10 -21.23 -24.66
C LEU A 313 14.58 -21.49 -24.90
N GLY A 314 15.32 -22.00 -23.90
CA GLY A 314 16.76 -22.25 -23.92
C GLY A 314 17.58 -20.98 -23.68
N SER A 315 17.13 -19.80 -24.09
CA SER A 315 17.76 -18.51 -23.85
C SER A 315 16.80 -17.38 -24.19
N LEU A 316 16.92 -16.26 -23.47
CA LEU A 316 16.19 -15.03 -23.78
C LEU A 316 17.07 -14.00 -24.52
N LYS A 317 18.36 -14.30 -24.72
CA LYS A 317 19.32 -13.38 -25.35
C LYS A 317 18.86 -12.97 -26.75
N GLY A 318 18.69 -11.65 -26.93
CA GLY A 318 18.28 -11.03 -28.19
C GLY A 318 16.80 -11.19 -28.53
N LEU A 319 15.99 -11.90 -27.70
CA LEU A 319 14.55 -11.99 -27.90
C LEU A 319 13.86 -10.68 -27.48
N ARG A 320 12.81 -10.33 -28.22
CA ARG A 320 11.93 -9.19 -27.90
C ARG A 320 10.94 -9.65 -26.85
N VAL A 321 10.94 -8.96 -25.70
CA VAL A 321 10.07 -9.30 -24.56
C VAL A 321 9.17 -8.12 -24.25
N ALA A 322 7.86 -8.30 -24.37
CA ALA A 322 6.86 -7.34 -23.89
C ALA A 322 6.51 -7.62 -22.44
N LEU A 323 6.79 -6.67 -21.56
CA LEU A 323 6.37 -6.70 -20.17
C LEU A 323 5.06 -5.92 -20.03
N LEU A 324 3.98 -6.62 -19.69
CA LEU A 324 2.62 -6.11 -19.62
C LEU A 324 2.25 -5.73 -18.18
N GLY A 325 2.22 -4.44 -17.91
CA GLY A 325 1.94 -3.81 -16.62
C GLY A 325 3.17 -3.17 -15.98
N ALA A 326 3.21 -1.84 -15.94
CA ALA A 326 4.17 -1.05 -15.18
C ALA A 326 3.71 -0.87 -13.72
N THR A 327 2.39 -0.83 -13.49
CA THR A 327 1.79 -0.64 -12.18
C THR A 327 1.97 -1.86 -11.25
N TYR A 328 1.90 -1.65 -9.94
CA TYR A 328 1.99 -2.77 -8.99
C TYR A 328 0.72 -3.67 -8.96
N ARG A 329 -0.40 -3.14 -9.41
CA ARG A 329 -1.68 -3.86 -9.61
C ARG A 329 -2.51 -3.23 -10.71
N GLY A 330 -3.40 -3.99 -11.31
CA GLY A 330 -4.31 -3.48 -12.34
C GLY A 330 -5.25 -2.38 -11.84
N GLY A 331 -5.57 -1.42 -12.74
CA GLY A 331 -6.53 -0.35 -12.49
C GLY A 331 -6.03 0.79 -11.59
N VAL A 332 -4.76 0.79 -11.19
CA VAL A 332 -4.19 1.85 -10.34
C VAL A 332 -2.91 2.38 -10.98
N LYS A 333 -2.86 3.66 -11.33
CA LYS A 333 -1.68 4.32 -11.90
C LYS A 333 -0.65 4.59 -10.81
N GLU A 334 0.09 3.55 -10.39
CA GLU A 334 1.07 3.62 -9.31
C GLU A 334 2.14 2.54 -9.50
N THR A 335 3.42 2.94 -9.51
CA THR A 335 4.57 2.05 -9.69
C THR A 335 5.33 1.76 -8.39
N ALA A 336 4.84 2.24 -7.24
CA ALA A 336 5.53 2.05 -5.96
C ALA A 336 5.81 0.56 -5.69
N PHE A 337 7.08 0.22 -5.57
CA PHE A 337 7.55 -1.16 -5.39
C PHE A 337 6.96 -2.16 -6.39
N SER A 338 6.59 -1.71 -7.59
CA SER A 338 6.08 -2.62 -8.62
C SER A 338 7.12 -3.65 -9.01
N GLY A 339 6.65 -4.86 -9.30
CA GLY A 339 7.49 -5.94 -9.83
C GLY A 339 8.09 -5.66 -11.20
N VAL A 340 7.60 -4.64 -11.91
CA VAL A 340 8.14 -4.23 -13.22
C VAL A 340 9.65 -4.00 -13.16
N PHE A 341 10.14 -3.34 -12.12
CA PHE A 341 11.57 -3.05 -11.96
C PHE A 341 12.39 -4.34 -11.89
N GLY A 342 12.06 -5.24 -10.98
CA GLY A 342 12.78 -6.51 -10.83
C GLY A 342 12.67 -7.43 -12.05
N VAL A 343 11.54 -7.40 -12.78
CA VAL A 343 11.38 -8.19 -14.01
C VAL A 343 12.20 -7.58 -15.14
N VAL A 344 12.21 -6.24 -15.31
CA VAL A 344 13.06 -5.55 -16.32
C VAL A 344 14.53 -5.85 -16.06
N ASP A 345 14.99 -5.75 -14.81
CA ASP A 345 16.39 -6.02 -14.46
C ASP A 345 16.76 -7.48 -14.79
N ALA A 346 15.96 -8.44 -14.37
CA ALA A 346 16.21 -9.86 -14.66
C ALA A 346 16.19 -10.18 -16.18
N LEU A 347 15.32 -9.53 -16.96
CA LEU A 347 15.27 -9.68 -18.41
C LEU A 347 16.50 -9.06 -19.09
N ARG A 348 16.93 -7.88 -18.63
CA ARG A 348 18.15 -7.25 -19.16
C ARG A 348 19.41 -8.07 -18.84
N GLU A 349 19.49 -8.63 -17.63
CA GLU A 349 20.56 -9.59 -17.25
C GLU A 349 20.56 -10.83 -18.12
N ALA A 350 19.37 -11.32 -18.51
CA ALA A 350 19.24 -12.44 -19.45
C ALA A 350 19.53 -12.04 -20.92
N GLY A 351 19.86 -10.78 -21.20
CA GLY A 351 20.18 -10.25 -22.52
C GLY A 351 18.98 -10.06 -23.46
N ALA A 352 17.77 -9.97 -22.92
CA ALA A 352 16.56 -9.71 -23.69
C ALA A 352 16.42 -8.24 -24.13
N GLN A 353 15.69 -8.01 -25.22
CA GLN A 353 15.23 -6.68 -25.63
C GLN A 353 13.87 -6.42 -25.00
N VAL A 354 13.83 -5.56 -23.97
CA VAL A 354 12.64 -5.36 -23.13
C VAL A 354 11.92 -4.09 -23.51
N SER A 355 10.61 -4.20 -23.75
CA SER A 355 9.69 -3.06 -23.86
C SER A 355 8.51 -3.26 -22.90
N VAL A 356 7.93 -2.16 -22.42
CA VAL A 356 6.90 -2.16 -21.37
C VAL A 356 5.60 -1.57 -21.92
N HIS A 357 4.49 -2.21 -21.62
CA HIS A 357 3.15 -1.68 -21.88
C HIS A 357 2.38 -1.54 -20.58
N ASP A 358 1.66 -0.44 -20.42
CA ASP A 358 0.67 -0.28 -19.36
C ASP A 358 -0.49 0.58 -19.88
N PRO A 359 -1.76 0.18 -19.72
CA PRO A 359 -2.90 0.94 -20.25
C PRO A 359 -3.13 2.29 -19.56
N LEU A 360 -2.43 2.57 -18.45
CA LEU A 360 -2.57 3.80 -17.67
C LEU A 360 -1.39 4.77 -17.86
N TYR A 361 -0.34 4.36 -18.58
CA TYR A 361 0.86 5.17 -18.81
C TYR A 361 1.02 5.50 -20.29
N ALA A 362 1.37 6.75 -20.57
CA ALA A 362 1.78 7.18 -21.90
C ALA A 362 3.26 6.83 -22.16
N ASP A 363 3.68 6.85 -23.43
CA ASP A 363 5.03 6.46 -23.84
C ASP A 363 6.12 7.33 -23.20
N ASP A 364 5.88 8.63 -23.08
CA ASP A 364 6.80 9.57 -22.44
C ASP A 364 6.93 9.33 -20.93
N GLU A 365 5.85 8.90 -20.28
CA GLU A 365 5.89 8.50 -18.88
C GLU A 365 6.69 7.19 -18.67
N LEU A 366 6.56 6.21 -19.59
CA LEU A 366 7.37 4.98 -19.57
C LEU A 366 8.84 5.28 -19.86
N ALA A 367 9.10 6.17 -20.83
CA ALA A 367 10.45 6.62 -21.16
C ALA A 367 11.14 7.33 -19.99
N ALA A 368 10.40 8.04 -19.14
CA ALA A 368 10.94 8.66 -17.94
C ALA A 368 11.51 7.64 -16.92
N PHE A 369 11.03 6.38 -16.95
CA PHE A 369 11.61 5.26 -16.20
C PHE A 369 12.78 4.56 -16.92
N GLY A 370 13.11 4.99 -18.14
CA GLY A 370 14.15 4.36 -18.98
C GLY A 370 13.66 3.06 -19.65
N TRP A 371 12.38 2.97 -19.96
CA TRP A 371 11.79 1.86 -20.69
C TRP A 371 11.29 2.27 -22.07
N ASP A 372 11.53 1.42 -23.06
CA ASP A 372 10.89 1.54 -24.37
C ASP A 372 9.41 1.12 -24.24
N ALA A 373 8.51 1.89 -24.85
CA ALA A 373 7.09 1.53 -24.88
C ALA A 373 6.85 0.34 -25.82
N TYR A 374 5.92 -0.53 -25.45
CA TYR A 374 5.39 -1.60 -26.29
C TYR A 374 3.91 -1.33 -26.58
N HIS A 375 3.48 -1.51 -27.83
CA HIS A 375 2.07 -1.41 -28.20
C HIS A 375 1.52 -2.79 -28.61
N LEU A 376 0.33 -3.11 -28.10
CA LEU A 376 -0.35 -4.36 -28.47
C LEU A 376 -0.52 -4.42 -29.99
N GLY A 377 -0.18 -5.58 -30.58
CA GLY A 377 -0.14 -5.77 -32.03
C GLY A 377 1.26 -5.66 -32.65
N GLU A 378 2.26 -5.16 -31.93
CA GLU A 378 3.64 -5.19 -32.36
C GLU A 378 4.25 -6.59 -32.23
N PRO A 379 5.21 -6.96 -33.12
CA PRO A 379 5.83 -8.28 -33.06
C PRO A 379 6.67 -8.48 -31.80
N VAL A 380 6.44 -9.60 -31.09
CA VAL A 380 7.12 -9.98 -29.85
C VAL A 380 7.41 -11.47 -29.82
N ASP A 381 8.47 -11.89 -29.13
CA ASP A 381 8.83 -13.30 -28.96
C ASP A 381 8.31 -13.90 -27.65
N VAL A 382 8.26 -13.05 -26.59
CA VAL A 382 7.78 -13.42 -25.24
C VAL A 382 6.93 -12.28 -24.68
N ALA A 383 5.83 -12.64 -24.03
CA ALA A 383 5.06 -11.69 -23.25
C ALA A 383 5.03 -12.11 -21.77
N ILE A 384 5.15 -11.15 -20.85
CA ILE A 384 5.08 -11.39 -19.40
C ILE A 384 4.03 -10.46 -18.80
N ILE A 385 2.98 -11.01 -18.21
CA ILE A 385 1.97 -10.23 -17.48
C ILE A 385 2.43 -10.05 -16.04
N GLN A 386 2.74 -8.80 -15.69
CA GLN A 386 3.19 -8.41 -14.35
C GLN A 386 2.05 -7.79 -13.52
N ALA A 387 1.14 -7.01 -14.14
CA ALA A 387 -0.02 -6.42 -13.47
C ALA A 387 -1.33 -6.96 -14.05
N ASP A 388 -2.34 -7.11 -13.20
CA ASP A 388 -3.63 -7.74 -13.52
C ASP A 388 -4.66 -6.76 -14.12
N HIS A 389 -4.24 -5.90 -15.06
CA HIS A 389 -5.14 -5.00 -15.76
C HIS A 389 -6.25 -5.76 -16.49
N ALA A 390 -7.46 -5.21 -16.46
CA ALA A 390 -8.60 -5.79 -17.16
C ALA A 390 -8.35 -5.98 -18.67
N ALA A 391 -7.56 -5.09 -19.26
CA ALA A 391 -7.17 -5.14 -20.68
C ALA A 391 -6.40 -6.42 -21.05
N TYR A 392 -5.70 -7.05 -20.11
CA TYR A 392 -4.90 -8.25 -20.39
C TYR A 392 -5.66 -9.57 -20.21
N ARG A 393 -6.84 -9.56 -19.62
CA ARG A 393 -7.59 -10.79 -19.29
C ARG A 393 -8.02 -11.56 -20.53
N ASN A 394 -8.32 -10.84 -21.61
CA ASN A 394 -8.83 -11.40 -22.85
C ASN A 394 -7.75 -11.48 -23.95
N LEU A 395 -6.47 -11.29 -23.63
CA LEU A 395 -5.40 -11.41 -24.61
C LEU A 395 -5.34 -12.82 -25.21
N VAL A 396 -5.18 -12.85 -26.51
CA VAL A 396 -4.97 -14.06 -27.31
C VAL A 396 -3.66 -13.94 -28.11
N PRO A 397 -3.09 -15.04 -28.63
CA PRO A 397 -1.86 -15.00 -29.40
C PRO A 397 -1.88 -14.02 -30.60
N ALA A 398 -3.06 -13.77 -31.17
CA ALA A 398 -3.22 -12.83 -32.30
C ALA A 398 -2.94 -11.37 -31.93
N ASP A 399 -3.12 -11.00 -30.65
CA ASP A 399 -2.83 -9.65 -30.15
C ASP A 399 -1.33 -9.40 -29.93
N LEU A 400 -0.52 -10.47 -30.00
CA LEU A 400 0.91 -10.49 -29.74
C LEU A 400 1.65 -11.23 -30.87
N PRO A 401 1.73 -10.63 -32.08
CA PRO A 401 2.25 -11.30 -33.28
C PRO A 401 3.65 -11.89 -33.05
N GLY A 402 3.83 -13.16 -33.35
CA GLY A 402 5.09 -13.86 -33.19
C GLY A 402 5.36 -14.41 -31.79
N VAL A 403 4.45 -14.22 -30.84
CA VAL A 403 4.62 -14.70 -29.46
C VAL A 403 4.79 -16.23 -29.43
N ARG A 404 5.87 -16.67 -28.80
CA ARG A 404 6.21 -18.08 -28.58
C ARG A 404 5.87 -18.54 -27.18
N LEU A 405 5.88 -17.61 -26.20
CA LEU A 405 5.62 -17.90 -24.80
C LEU A 405 4.91 -16.72 -24.14
N LEU A 406 3.82 -17.01 -23.41
CA LEU A 406 3.24 -16.13 -22.43
C LEU A 406 3.61 -16.60 -21.02
N VAL A 407 4.21 -15.74 -20.22
CA VAL A 407 4.32 -15.90 -18.76
C VAL A 407 3.22 -15.09 -18.11
N ASP A 408 2.14 -15.73 -17.72
CA ASP A 408 1.04 -15.07 -17.00
C ASP A 408 1.33 -15.07 -15.50
N GLY A 409 2.07 -14.04 -15.07
CA GLY A 409 2.52 -13.89 -13.67
C GLY A 409 1.40 -13.59 -12.68
N ARG A 410 0.17 -13.38 -13.16
CA ARG A 410 -1.01 -13.08 -12.35
C ARG A 410 -2.12 -14.15 -12.48
N ALA A 411 -1.94 -15.11 -13.38
CA ALA A 411 -2.92 -16.17 -13.70
C ALA A 411 -4.31 -15.61 -14.07
N ILE A 412 -4.34 -14.59 -14.94
CA ILE A 412 -5.57 -13.86 -15.31
C ILE A 412 -6.09 -14.22 -16.72
N THR A 413 -5.27 -14.84 -17.57
CA THR A 413 -5.69 -15.23 -18.92
C THR A 413 -6.28 -16.64 -18.93
N SER A 414 -7.23 -16.90 -19.87
CA SER A 414 -7.81 -18.23 -20.07
C SER A 414 -6.81 -19.17 -20.73
N PRO A 415 -6.54 -20.38 -20.18
CA PRO A 415 -5.69 -21.37 -20.83
C PRO A 415 -6.20 -21.79 -22.23
N GLU A 416 -7.51 -21.82 -22.42
CA GLU A 416 -8.16 -22.23 -23.67
C GLU A 416 -7.86 -21.26 -24.82
N ALA A 417 -7.67 -19.99 -24.51
CA ALA A 417 -7.31 -18.97 -25.50
C ALA A 417 -5.88 -19.09 -26.02
N TRP A 418 -5.03 -19.90 -25.36
CA TRP A 418 -3.61 -20.06 -25.67
C TRP A 418 -3.26 -21.47 -26.22
N VAL A 419 -4.24 -22.22 -26.67
CA VAL A 419 -4.01 -23.52 -27.32
C VAL A 419 -3.17 -23.33 -28.59
N GLY A 420 -2.03 -24.04 -28.68
CA GLY A 420 -1.07 -23.90 -29.77
C GLY A 420 0.06 -22.91 -29.55
N THR A 421 0.02 -22.12 -28.45
CA THR A 421 1.09 -21.25 -28.01
C THR A 421 1.43 -21.55 -26.56
N SER A 422 2.72 -21.61 -26.23
CA SER A 422 3.15 -21.90 -24.85
C SER A 422 2.66 -20.83 -23.88
N ARG A 423 1.99 -21.27 -22.81
CA ARG A 423 1.55 -20.41 -21.69
C ARG A 423 1.93 -21.08 -20.37
N ILE A 424 2.58 -20.32 -19.52
CA ILE A 424 2.88 -20.73 -18.14
C ILE A 424 2.37 -19.71 -17.14
N THR A 425 2.06 -20.17 -15.94
CA THR A 425 1.78 -19.34 -14.77
C THR A 425 2.77 -19.67 -13.65
N VAL A 426 2.89 -18.78 -12.67
CA VAL A 426 3.65 -19.06 -11.44
C VAL A 426 2.92 -20.16 -10.66
N GLY A 427 3.57 -21.30 -10.47
CA GLY A 427 2.97 -22.47 -9.83
C GLY A 427 1.96 -23.24 -10.68
N GLY A 428 1.97 -23.04 -12.00
CA GLY A 428 1.05 -23.74 -12.92
C GLY A 428 1.37 -25.20 -13.15
N GLY A 429 2.55 -25.66 -12.77
CA GLY A 429 2.96 -27.06 -12.88
C GLY A 429 3.21 -27.57 -14.29
N SER A 430 3.31 -26.69 -15.29
CA SER A 430 3.69 -27.10 -16.63
C SER A 430 5.15 -27.59 -16.62
N ALA A 431 5.37 -28.87 -16.62
CA ALA A 431 6.68 -29.43 -16.94
C ALA A 431 7.06 -28.99 -18.38
N PRO A 432 8.35 -28.74 -18.68
CA PRO A 432 8.76 -28.61 -20.07
C PRO A 432 8.25 -29.84 -20.84
N ALA A 433 7.59 -29.61 -21.96
CA ALA A 433 7.25 -30.71 -22.87
C ALA A 433 8.54 -31.41 -23.20
N CYS A 434 8.61 -32.72 -22.89
CA CYS A 434 9.70 -33.60 -23.30
C CYS A 434 9.77 -33.69 -24.80
#